data_1b9679bc4100fb1f1a555cf292f8ff8e
#
_entry.id   1b9679bc4100fb1f1a555cf292f8ff8e
#
_cell.length_a   1.000
_cell.length_b   1.000
_cell.length_c   1.000
_cell.angle_alpha   90.00
_cell.angle_beta   90.00
_cell.angle_gamma   90.00
#
_symmetry.space_group_name_H-M   'P 1'
#
loop_
_entity.id
_entity.type
_entity.pdbx_description
1 polymer ?
#
loop_
_entity_poly.entity_id
_entity_poly.type
_entity_poly.pdbx_seq_one_letter_code
_entity_poly.pdbx_strand_id
1 'polypeptide(L)'
;IYCCVIKNQYPLGYWPNQAGNTEKGSNTMQNKNKQGQLRDVRDVLDVIGGRWKGAILASLCDGEKRFTELKNDLVEITPRTLTKELRYLEQNHLVRRLKSEGNAVAVIYQLTEHGHSLEPVIGTLVQWGKKHRKQVLNID
;
A
#
# COMPACT_ATOMS: atom_id res chain seq x y z
N ILE A 1 15.91 -5.56 -10.79
CA ILE A 1 14.65 -5.76 -11.51
C ILE A 1 14.06 -7.12 -11.10
N TYR A 2 13.59 -7.23 -9.87
CA TYR A 2 12.69 -8.30 -9.45
C TYR A 2 11.56 -7.66 -8.65
N CYS A 3 10.60 -7.15 -9.39
CA CYS A 3 9.29 -6.86 -8.86
C CYS A 3 8.74 -8.17 -8.28
N CYS A 4 8.29 -8.14 -7.03
CA CYS A 4 7.59 -9.24 -6.37
C CYS A 4 6.77 -10.04 -7.38
N VAL A 5 7.20 -11.27 -7.64
CA VAL A 5 6.38 -12.25 -8.36
C VAL A 5 5.29 -12.66 -7.40
N ILE A 6 4.24 -11.84 -7.33
CA ILE A 6 2.98 -12.30 -6.75
C ILE A 6 2.48 -13.38 -7.69
N LYS A 7 2.76 -14.64 -7.33
CA LYS A 7 2.09 -15.79 -7.93
C LYS A 7 0.60 -15.53 -7.86
N ASN A 8 0.04 -15.44 -9.03
CA ASN A 8 -1.35 -15.25 -9.37
C ASN A 8 -2.26 -16.18 -8.56
N GLN A 9 -2.67 -15.81 -7.35
CA GLN A 9 -3.50 -16.65 -6.48
C GLN A 9 -4.96 -16.22 -6.47
N TYR A 10 -5.30 -15.13 -7.18
CA TYR A 10 -6.68 -14.74 -7.38
C TYR A 10 -6.92 -14.41 -8.85
N PRO A 11 -7.75 -15.19 -9.56
CA PRO A 11 -8.17 -14.84 -10.91
C PRO A 11 -8.88 -13.49 -10.89
N LEU A 12 -8.53 -12.63 -11.87
CA LEU A 12 -9.20 -11.37 -12.15
C LEU A 12 -10.71 -11.62 -12.26
N GLY A 13 -11.46 -11.16 -11.27
CA GLY A 13 -12.92 -11.31 -11.25
C GLY A 13 -13.51 -11.93 -9.99
N TYR A 14 -12.70 -12.37 -9.04
CA TYR A 14 -13.26 -12.87 -7.78
C TYR A 14 -13.61 -11.72 -6.84
N TRP A 15 -14.75 -11.14 -7.08
CA TRP A 15 -15.48 -10.35 -6.12
C TRP A 15 -16.49 -11.29 -5.44
N PRO A 16 -16.39 -11.61 -4.16
CA PRO A 16 -17.16 -12.72 -3.57
C PRO A 16 -18.64 -12.41 -3.31
N ASN A 17 -19.28 -11.56 -4.11
CA ASN A 17 -20.69 -11.26 -3.97
C ASN A 17 -21.42 -11.10 -5.31
N GLN A 18 -21.34 -12.13 -6.17
CA GLN A 18 -22.33 -12.30 -7.23
C GLN A 18 -22.97 -13.71 -7.14
N ALA A 19 -23.49 -14.05 -5.99
CA ALA A 19 -24.51 -15.08 -5.89
C ALA A 19 -25.84 -14.39 -5.67
N GLY A 20 -26.68 -14.40 -6.69
CA GLY A 20 -28.03 -13.93 -6.59
C GLY A 20 -28.76 -14.70 -5.46
N ASN A 21 -29.28 -13.96 -4.53
CA ASN A 21 -30.34 -14.42 -3.67
C ASN A 21 -31.44 -13.35 -3.61
N THR A 22 -32.48 -13.64 -4.34
CA THR A 22 -33.79 -13.05 -4.16
C THR A 22 -34.33 -13.54 -2.83
N GLU A 23 -34.12 -12.78 -1.76
CA GLU A 23 -34.94 -12.88 -0.57
C GLU A 23 -35.24 -11.48 0.00
N LYS A 24 -36.50 -11.13 -0.04
CA LYS A 24 -37.09 -10.03 0.68
C LYS A 24 -37.05 -10.34 2.18
N GLY A 25 -36.16 -9.67 2.91
CA GLY A 25 -36.15 -9.71 4.36
C GLY A 25 -34.77 -9.61 4.97
N SER A 26 -34.16 -8.42 4.95
CA SER A 26 -33.23 -7.91 5.96
C SER A 26 -32.42 -6.70 5.45
N ASN A 27 -33.11 -5.64 5.13
CA ASN A 27 -32.48 -4.40 4.65
C ASN A 27 -31.56 -3.75 5.70
N THR A 28 -31.72 -4.11 6.97
CA THR A 28 -30.97 -3.51 8.09
C THR A 28 -29.59 -4.16 8.30
N MET A 29 -29.46 -5.48 8.11
CA MET A 29 -28.16 -6.17 8.26
C MET A 29 -27.23 -5.95 7.05
N GLN A 30 -27.79 -5.90 5.84
CA GLN A 30 -27.03 -5.58 4.63
C GLN A 30 -26.51 -4.15 4.65
N ASN A 31 -27.26 -3.20 5.21
CA ASN A 31 -26.85 -1.81 5.32
C ASN A 31 -25.73 -1.63 6.36
N LYS A 32 -25.76 -2.34 7.49
CA LYS A 32 -24.70 -2.34 8.49
C LYS A 32 -23.39 -2.93 7.93
N ASN A 33 -23.47 -4.00 7.16
CA ASN A 33 -22.29 -4.61 6.52
C ASN A 33 -21.67 -3.67 5.46
N LYS A 34 -22.49 -3.02 4.65
CA LYS A 34 -22.03 -2.04 3.67
C LYS A 34 -21.37 -0.81 4.32
N GLN A 35 -21.92 -0.32 5.42
CA GLN A 35 -21.31 0.78 6.18
C GLN A 35 -19.97 0.38 6.79
N GLY A 36 -19.84 -0.85 7.29
CA GLY A 36 -18.55 -1.40 7.75
C GLY A 36 -17.50 -1.42 6.64
N GLN A 37 -17.83 -1.98 5.49
CA GLN A 37 -16.91 -2.02 4.32
C GLN A 37 -16.47 -0.63 3.86
N LEU A 38 -17.38 0.35 3.84
CA LEU A 38 -17.04 1.73 3.46
C LEU A 38 -16.10 2.39 4.47
N ARG A 39 -16.27 2.08 5.76
CA ARG A 39 -15.36 2.52 6.81
C ARG A 39 -13.98 1.91 6.62
N ASP A 40 -13.90 0.59 6.45
CA ASP A 40 -12.62 -0.13 6.27
C ASP A 40 -11.83 0.42 5.07
N VAL A 41 -12.49 0.68 3.95
CA VAL A 41 -11.85 1.31 2.78
C VAL A 41 -11.34 2.70 3.11
N ARG A 42 -12.12 3.50 3.84
CA ARG A 42 -11.69 4.85 4.25
C ARG A 42 -10.48 4.79 5.16
N ASP A 43 -10.51 3.91 6.17
CA ASP A 43 -9.41 3.74 7.12
C ASP A 43 -8.11 3.34 6.40
N VAL A 44 -8.18 2.44 5.41
CA VAL A 44 -7.02 2.07 4.57
C VAL A 44 -6.53 3.26 3.75
N LEU A 45 -7.44 4.01 3.11
CA LEU A 45 -7.06 5.19 2.31
C LEU A 45 -6.44 6.30 3.16
N ASP A 46 -6.84 6.46 4.42
CA ASP A 46 -6.22 7.40 5.36
C ASP A 46 -4.77 6.99 5.69
N VAL A 47 -4.52 5.68 5.80
CA VAL A 47 -3.20 5.14 6.11
C VAL A 47 -2.24 5.19 4.92
N ILE A 48 -2.66 4.74 3.74
CA ILE A 48 -1.79 4.64 2.54
C ILE A 48 -1.98 5.79 1.55
N GLY A 49 -2.99 6.60 1.74
CA GLY A 49 -3.36 7.69 0.84
C GLY A 49 -2.35 8.83 0.84
N GLY A 50 -2.59 9.79 -0.04
CA GLY A 50 -1.68 10.88 -0.32
C GLY A 50 -0.64 10.53 -1.38
N ARG A 51 0.21 11.51 -1.71
CA ARG A 51 1.16 11.38 -2.83
C ARG A 51 2.28 10.38 -2.56
N TRP A 52 2.73 10.26 -1.31
CA TRP A 52 4.01 9.62 -1.01
C TRP A 52 3.93 8.31 -0.23
N LYS A 53 2.93 8.15 0.66
CA LYS A 53 2.88 6.97 1.56
C LYS A 53 2.85 5.65 0.79
N GLY A 54 1.95 5.53 -0.18
CA GLY A 54 1.87 4.34 -1.04
C GLY A 54 3.15 4.08 -1.85
N ALA A 55 3.81 5.16 -2.33
CA ALA A 55 5.06 5.05 -3.07
C ALA A 55 6.23 4.63 -2.16
N ILE A 56 6.30 5.12 -0.92
CA ILE A 56 7.30 4.69 0.08
C ILE A 56 7.11 3.20 0.39
N LEU A 57 5.88 2.78 0.66
CA LEU A 57 5.57 1.37 0.92
C LEU A 57 5.94 0.49 -0.29
N ALA A 58 5.60 0.90 -1.50
CA ALA A 58 5.97 0.18 -2.72
C ALA A 58 7.50 0.05 -2.87
N SER A 59 8.26 1.10 -2.56
CA SER A 59 9.73 1.06 -2.59
C SER A 59 10.30 0.11 -1.53
N LEU A 60 9.68 0.01 -0.35
CA LEU A 60 10.10 -0.89 0.73
C LEU A 60 9.66 -2.35 0.52
N CYS A 61 8.73 -2.63 -0.38
CA CYS A 61 8.40 -4.01 -0.77
C CYS A 61 9.59 -4.73 -1.45
N ASP A 62 10.51 -3.98 -2.06
CA ASP A 62 11.74 -4.52 -2.66
C ASP A 62 12.82 -4.87 -1.62
N GLY A 63 12.61 -4.51 -0.37
CA GLY A 63 13.50 -4.77 0.74
C GLY A 63 13.78 -3.53 1.61
N GLU A 64 14.65 -3.71 2.60
CA GLU A 64 15.08 -2.60 3.47
C GLU A 64 15.88 -1.56 2.71
N LYS A 65 15.73 -0.29 3.07
CA LYS A 65 16.39 0.84 2.40
C LYS A 65 16.86 1.90 3.40
N ARG A 66 17.96 2.56 3.03
CA ARG A 66 18.42 3.76 3.73
C ARG A 66 17.59 4.96 3.31
N PHE A 67 17.62 5.99 4.14
CA PHE A 67 16.92 7.26 3.84
C PHE A 67 17.30 7.85 2.48
N THR A 68 18.59 7.80 2.13
CA THR A 68 19.08 8.31 0.85
C THR A 68 18.59 7.49 -0.34
N GLU A 69 18.47 6.17 -0.19
CA GLU A 69 17.97 5.27 -1.22
C GLU A 69 16.48 5.53 -1.47
N LEU A 70 15.67 5.64 -0.40
CA LEU A 70 14.25 6.03 -0.50
C LEU A 70 14.08 7.39 -1.17
N LYS A 71 14.93 8.37 -0.82
CA LYS A 71 14.88 9.68 -1.46
C LYS A 71 15.21 9.62 -2.95
N ASN A 72 16.15 8.78 -3.34
CA ASN A 72 16.55 8.60 -4.75
C ASN A 72 15.45 7.88 -5.55
N ASP A 73 14.81 6.87 -4.97
CA ASP A 73 13.69 6.16 -5.61
C ASP A 73 12.49 7.09 -5.86
N LEU A 74 12.26 8.03 -4.95
CA LEU A 74 11.10 8.93 -4.95
C LEU A 74 11.42 10.31 -5.51
N VAL A 75 12.31 10.44 -6.43
CA VAL A 75 12.94 11.58 -7.12
C VAL A 75 12.48 12.99 -6.70
N GLU A 76 11.19 13.26 -6.63
CA GLU A 76 10.61 14.58 -6.35
C GLU A 76 10.33 14.84 -4.86
N ILE A 77 10.57 13.87 -3.98
CA ILE A 77 10.27 14.04 -2.55
C ILE A 77 11.34 14.90 -1.86
N THR A 78 10.91 15.84 -1.02
CA THR A 78 11.85 16.59 -0.18
C THR A 78 12.24 15.78 1.06
N PRO A 79 13.46 15.97 1.62
CA PRO A 79 13.86 15.31 2.86
C PRO A 79 12.90 15.54 4.02
N ARG A 80 12.36 16.74 4.12
CA ARG A 80 11.36 17.10 5.15
C ARG A 80 10.07 16.28 5.00
N THR A 81 9.58 16.16 3.78
CA THR A 81 8.37 15.37 3.48
C THR A 81 8.63 13.90 3.74
N LEU A 82 9.73 13.34 3.25
CA LEU A 82 10.08 11.95 3.47
C LEU A 82 10.17 11.61 4.97
N THR A 83 10.81 12.47 5.76
CA THR A 83 10.89 12.30 7.22
C THR A 83 9.49 12.30 7.85
N LYS A 84 8.61 13.19 7.44
CA LYS A 84 7.23 13.28 7.94
C LYS A 84 6.44 12.00 7.63
N GLU A 85 6.50 11.56 6.37
CA GLU A 85 5.74 10.39 5.94
C GLU A 85 6.29 9.10 6.57
N LEU A 86 7.60 8.94 6.70
CA LEU A 86 8.21 7.80 7.40
C LEU A 86 7.79 7.74 8.87
N ARG A 87 7.76 8.87 9.56
CA ARG A 87 7.26 8.93 10.95
C ARG A 87 5.79 8.51 11.04
N TYR A 88 4.97 8.95 10.11
CA TYR A 88 3.57 8.57 10.06
C TYR A 88 3.41 7.05 9.85
N LEU A 89 4.15 6.46 8.91
CA LEU A 89 4.13 5.02 8.65
C LEU A 89 4.67 4.20 9.84
N GLU A 90 5.66 4.73 10.54
CA GLU A 90 6.21 4.14 11.78
C GLU A 90 5.17 4.16 12.91
N GLN A 91 4.46 5.29 13.11
CA GLN A 91 3.37 5.41 14.09
C GLN A 91 2.20 4.47 13.78
N ASN A 92 1.95 4.15 12.52
CA ASN A 92 0.94 3.17 12.10
C ASN A 92 1.49 1.73 12.06
N HIS A 93 2.67 1.49 12.62
CA HIS A 93 3.30 0.16 12.68
C HIS A 93 3.51 -0.54 11.33
N LEU A 94 3.61 0.21 10.24
CA LEU A 94 3.84 -0.33 8.90
C LEU A 94 5.33 -0.40 8.55
N VAL A 95 6.10 0.55 9.07
CA VAL A 95 7.53 0.69 8.85
C VAL A 95 8.23 0.70 10.21
N ARG A 96 9.41 0.12 10.28
CA ARG A 96 10.31 0.26 11.43
C ARG A 96 11.64 0.87 11.01
N ARG A 97 12.19 1.65 11.91
CA ARG A 97 13.49 2.29 11.78
C ARG A 97 14.51 1.52 12.58
N LEU A 98 15.56 1.06 11.94
CA LEU A 98 16.68 0.38 12.57
C LEU A 98 17.93 1.27 12.50
N LYS A 99 18.73 1.22 13.57
CA LYS A 99 20.08 1.77 13.54
C LYS A 99 21.03 0.62 13.23
N SER A 100 21.84 0.75 12.18
CA SER A 100 22.88 -0.21 11.90
C SER A 100 23.95 -0.09 12.99
N GLU A 101 24.34 -1.21 13.59
CA GLU A 101 25.48 -1.28 14.50
C GLU A 101 26.76 -1.37 13.63
N GLY A 102 27.61 -0.36 13.70
CA GLY A 102 28.88 -0.29 12.96
C GLY A 102 29.51 1.09 13.02
N ASN A 103 30.73 1.24 12.48
CA ASN A 103 31.51 2.48 12.50
C ASN A 103 30.84 3.68 11.76
N ALA A 104 29.77 3.45 11.00
CA ALA A 104 28.91 4.47 10.44
C ALA A 104 27.48 4.21 10.87
N VAL A 105 26.89 5.09 11.68
CA VAL A 105 25.50 5.00 12.11
C VAL A 105 24.59 5.21 10.89
N ALA A 106 24.24 4.14 10.22
CA ALA A 106 23.28 4.18 9.13
C ALA A 106 21.87 3.88 9.69
N VAL A 107 20.92 4.66 9.25
CA VAL A 107 19.49 4.43 9.55
C VAL A 107 18.87 3.69 8.38
N ILE A 108 18.29 2.54 8.67
CA ILE A 108 17.62 1.66 7.71
C ILE A 108 16.13 1.63 8.03
N TYR A 109 15.31 1.68 7.02
CA TYR A 109 13.87 1.54 7.09
C TYR A 109 13.46 0.23 6.43
N GLN A 110 12.54 -0.49 7.05
CA GLN A 110 11.99 -1.73 6.50
C GLN A 110 10.52 -1.89 6.90
N LEU A 111 9.79 -2.68 6.12
CA LEU A 111 8.43 -3.05 6.49
C LEU A 111 8.42 -3.89 7.77
N THR A 112 7.41 -3.70 8.59
CA THR A 112 7.07 -4.63 9.68
C THR A 112 6.30 -5.82 9.12
N GLU A 113 5.99 -6.83 9.94
CA GLU A 113 5.08 -7.92 9.56
C GLU A 113 3.72 -7.37 9.11
N HIS A 114 3.19 -6.37 9.85
CA HIS A 114 1.98 -5.67 9.47
C HIS A 114 2.14 -4.89 8.15
N GLY A 115 3.29 -4.25 7.92
CA GLY A 115 3.61 -3.59 6.65
C GLY A 115 3.64 -4.57 5.47
N HIS A 116 4.22 -5.75 5.64
CA HIS A 116 4.25 -6.81 4.63
C HIS A 116 2.84 -7.31 4.26
N SER A 117 1.87 -7.27 5.18
CA SER A 117 0.49 -7.63 4.87
C SER A 117 -0.17 -6.72 3.84
N LEU A 118 0.37 -5.51 3.60
CA LEU A 118 -0.10 -4.58 2.58
C LEU A 118 0.48 -4.85 1.17
N GLU A 119 1.49 -5.69 1.02
CA GLU A 119 2.11 -5.95 -0.29
C GLU A 119 1.11 -6.36 -1.37
N PRO A 120 0.12 -7.26 -1.13
CA PRO A 120 -0.87 -7.61 -2.14
C PRO A 120 -1.74 -6.40 -2.55
N VAL A 121 -2.05 -5.52 -1.60
CA VAL A 121 -2.84 -4.30 -1.85
C VAL A 121 -2.04 -3.33 -2.72
N ILE A 122 -0.79 -3.07 -2.35
CA ILE A 122 0.13 -2.21 -3.11
C ILE A 122 0.33 -2.76 -4.53
N GLY A 123 0.55 -4.07 -4.67
CA GLY A 123 0.69 -4.73 -5.98
C GLY A 123 -0.56 -4.53 -6.86
N THR A 124 -1.75 -4.67 -6.28
CA THR A 124 -3.02 -4.44 -6.97
C THR A 124 -3.17 -2.98 -7.41
N LEU A 125 -2.81 -2.03 -6.55
CA LEU A 125 -2.82 -0.60 -6.88
C LEU A 125 -1.87 -0.27 -8.03
N VAL A 126 -0.66 -0.84 -8.02
CA VAL A 126 0.32 -0.66 -9.11
C VAL A 126 -0.23 -1.18 -10.44
N GLN A 127 -0.81 -2.38 -10.45
CA GLN A 127 -1.40 -2.97 -11.65
C GLN A 127 -2.59 -2.14 -12.17
N TRP A 128 -3.47 -1.74 -11.27
CA TRP A 128 -4.60 -0.91 -11.64
C TRP A 128 -4.15 0.46 -12.18
N GLY A 129 -3.17 1.08 -11.54
CA GLY A 129 -2.60 2.35 -11.96
C GLY A 129 -1.98 2.30 -13.36
N LYS A 130 -1.32 1.19 -13.73
CA LYS A 130 -0.83 0.96 -15.10
C LYS A 130 -1.97 0.92 -16.12
N LYS A 131 -3.02 0.14 -15.81
CA LYS A 131 -4.21 0.04 -16.69
C LYS A 131 -4.93 1.38 -16.84
N HIS A 132 -5.09 2.10 -15.73
CA HIS A 132 -5.74 3.41 -15.71
C HIS A 132 -5.01 4.43 -16.59
N ARG A 133 -3.67 4.50 -16.47
CA ARG A 133 -2.88 5.39 -17.33
C ARG A 133 -3.02 5.08 -18.82
N LYS A 134 -3.00 3.80 -19.20
CA LYS A 134 -3.25 3.41 -20.58
C LYS A 134 -4.61 3.89 -21.07
N GLN A 135 -5.63 3.77 -20.25
CA GLN A 135 -7.01 4.10 -20.62
C GLN A 135 -7.27 5.61 -20.69
N VAL A 136 -6.66 6.40 -19.81
CA VAL A 136 -6.91 7.85 -19.70
C VAL A 136 -5.94 8.67 -20.53
N LEU A 137 -4.67 8.25 -20.61
CA LEU A 137 -3.63 9.03 -21.26
C LEU A 137 -3.23 8.51 -22.65
N ASN A 138 -3.83 7.39 -23.13
CA ASN A 138 -3.46 6.72 -24.38
C ASN A 138 -1.93 6.49 -24.52
N ILE A 139 -1.25 6.27 -23.42
CA ILE A 139 0.20 6.01 -23.38
C ILE A 139 0.38 4.49 -23.31
N ASP A 140 0.98 3.92 -24.34
CA ASP A 140 1.40 2.51 -24.39
C ASP A 140 2.58 2.23 -23.46
#